data_02a6e73553ccf1ff150271a48bd50df2
#
_entry.id   02a6e73553ccf1ff150271a48bd50df2
#
_cell.length_a   1.000
_cell.length_b   1.000
_cell.length_c   1.000
_cell.angle_alpha   90.00
_cell.angle_beta   90.00
_cell.angle_gamma   90.00
#
_symmetry.space_group_name_H-M   'P 1'
#
loop_
_entity.id
_entity.type
_entity.pdbx_description
1 polymer ?
#
loop_
_entity_poly.entity_id
_entity_poly.type
_entity_poly.pdbx_seq_one_letter_code
_entity_poly.pdbx_strand_id
1 'polypeptide(L)'
;MAKTLYEKVFDAHVVYEGKNELPILYIDRHLIHEVTSPQAFSGLKMAKRRMARADLTLATIDHDVSTKSMDLNACSDMAKEQITTLMQNTKEFGVRLLGLGDKNQGIVHIVGPELGFTLPGITLVCGDSHTATHGAFGALAFGIGTSEVEHVMATQTLKQAKLKTMKIECKGQFQKGVYAKDLILYLIAQYGTAKGTGYAIEFCGELIRNLSMEARMTLCNMAIEFGAKVGMIAPDEITFEYIKGKEFAPKGEEFQKYCEYWKSLRSDEGAKYDESITLDASKIKPQISYGTNPSQVIGIDEKIPKISDFKNQSEQKSLLDALSYVNLEQDQVIKGVKIDIVFIGSCTNGRLEDLKIAADILKGRKIHKNVKALIVPGSMQVRKEAENLGLDKIFIEAGCEWRYAGCSMCLGMNDDKANSGQRVASTSNRNFVGRQGKGSITHLMSPASAAACAIEGVICDNRKYLGV
;
A
#
# COMPACT_ATOMS: atom_id res chain seq x y z
N MET A 1 -8.77 25.86 20.03
CA MET A 1 -7.39 25.32 20.10
C MET A 1 -6.96 24.96 18.69
N ALA A 2 -5.68 25.13 18.35
CA ALA A 2 -5.14 24.68 17.07
C ALA A 2 -5.20 23.16 17.01
N LYS A 3 -5.67 22.61 15.87
CA LYS A 3 -5.92 21.17 15.64
C LYS A 3 -5.03 20.64 14.53
N THR A 4 -4.63 19.38 14.66
CA THR A 4 -4.00 18.61 13.58
C THR A 4 -5.04 18.18 12.55
N LEU A 5 -4.59 17.79 11.33
CA LEU A 5 -5.44 17.20 10.30
C LEU A 5 -6.27 16.02 10.86
N TYR A 6 -5.60 15.11 11.58
CA TYR A 6 -6.27 13.97 12.21
C TYR A 6 -7.39 14.41 13.15
N GLU A 7 -7.11 15.36 14.05
CA GLU A 7 -8.10 15.83 15.01
C GLU A 7 -9.29 16.51 14.34
N LYS A 8 -9.06 17.28 13.27
CA LYS A 8 -10.15 17.91 12.51
C LYS A 8 -11.08 16.89 11.91
N VAL A 9 -10.51 15.86 11.24
CA VAL A 9 -11.33 14.82 10.59
C VAL A 9 -11.98 13.93 11.64
N PHE A 10 -11.25 13.51 12.67
CA PHE A 10 -11.79 12.67 13.74
C PHE A 10 -12.98 13.34 14.43
N ASP A 11 -12.78 14.58 14.94
CA ASP A 11 -13.79 15.29 15.71
C ASP A 11 -15.06 15.61 14.88
N ALA A 12 -14.91 15.82 13.56
CA ALA A 12 -16.03 16.04 12.66
C ALA A 12 -16.92 14.80 12.46
N HIS A 13 -16.40 13.60 12.75
CA HIS A 13 -17.11 12.32 12.54
C HIS A 13 -17.58 11.67 13.84
N VAL A 14 -17.29 12.25 15.00
CA VAL A 14 -17.82 11.75 16.27
C VAL A 14 -19.34 12.01 16.33
N VAL A 15 -20.11 10.95 16.31
CA VAL A 15 -21.59 11.00 16.44
C VAL A 15 -22.08 10.75 17.86
N TYR A 16 -21.23 10.13 18.70
CA TYR A 16 -21.50 9.92 20.11
C TYR A 16 -20.17 9.81 20.89
N GLU A 17 -20.11 10.47 22.05
CA GLU A 17 -19.01 10.33 22.99
C GLU A 17 -19.58 10.33 24.40
N GLY A 18 -19.54 9.18 25.07
CA GLY A 18 -20.02 8.98 26.44
C GLY A 18 -18.88 9.15 27.46
N LYS A 19 -19.27 9.41 28.71
CA LYS A 19 -18.30 9.46 29.81
C LYS A 19 -17.72 8.05 30.04
N ASN A 20 -16.41 7.89 29.85
CA ASN A 20 -15.70 6.60 29.96
C ASN A 20 -16.08 5.55 28.87
N GLU A 21 -16.60 5.99 27.76
CA GLU A 21 -16.86 5.14 26.60
C GLU A 21 -15.99 5.56 25.41
N LEU A 22 -15.73 4.61 24.50
CA LEU A 22 -15.06 4.95 23.26
C LEU A 22 -15.99 5.77 22.36
N PRO A 23 -15.49 6.81 21.71
CA PRO A 23 -16.26 7.56 20.73
C PRO A 23 -16.77 6.64 19.61
N ILE A 24 -17.97 6.96 19.12
CA ILE A 24 -18.55 6.33 17.93
C ILE A 24 -18.35 7.29 16.76
N LEU A 25 -17.67 6.82 15.73
CA LEU A 25 -17.46 7.55 14.48
C LEU A 25 -18.52 7.15 13.45
N TYR A 26 -19.01 8.11 12.70
CA TYR A 26 -19.68 7.85 11.44
C TYR A 26 -18.63 7.46 10.39
N ILE A 27 -18.94 6.48 9.54
CA ILE A 27 -18.07 6.01 8.46
C ILE A 27 -18.67 6.43 7.13
N ASP A 28 -17.97 7.32 6.38
CA ASP A 28 -18.48 7.85 5.11
C ASP A 28 -18.40 6.85 3.98
N ARG A 29 -17.34 6.04 3.94
CA ARG A 29 -17.09 5.09 2.85
C ARG A 29 -16.58 3.76 3.37
N HIS A 30 -17.05 2.69 2.77
CA HIS A 30 -16.64 1.33 3.09
C HIS A 30 -16.19 0.60 1.83
N LEU A 31 -14.94 0.14 1.83
CA LEU A 31 -14.39 -0.72 0.78
C LEU A 31 -14.42 -2.17 1.25
N ILE A 32 -14.81 -3.08 0.39
CA ILE A 32 -14.86 -4.52 0.69
C ILE A 32 -14.30 -5.36 -0.45
N HIS A 33 -13.84 -6.56 -0.13
CA HIS A 33 -13.29 -7.51 -1.09
C HIS A 33 -13.65 -8.95 -0.71
N GLU A 34 -13.30 -9.94 -1.55
CA GLU A 34 -13.73 -11.32 -1.45
C GLU A 34 -13.25 -12.06 -0.20
N VAL A 35 -12.16 -11.62 0.44
CA VAL A 35 -11.54 -12.37 1.55
C VAL A 35 -12.23 -12.10 2.89
N THR A 36 -12.52 -10.83 3.23
CA THR A 36 -13.03 -10.45 4.57
C THR A 36 -14.52 -10.20 4.63
N SER A 37 -15.19 -10.03 3.49
CA SER A 37 -16.63 -9.73 3.45
C SER A 37 -17.58 -10.92 3.58
N PRO A 38 -17.26 -12.18 3.20
CA PRO A 38 -18.23 -13.29 3.23
C PRO A 38 -18.84 -13.52 4.60
N GLN A 39 -18.02 -13.52 5.66
CA GLN A 39 -18.49 -13.72 7.04
C GLN A 39 -19.36 -12.56 7.52
N ALA A 40 -19.03 -11.31 7.16
CA ALA A 40 -19.82 -10.14 7.50
C ALA A 40 -21.21 -10.18 6.86
N PHE A 41 -21.32 -10.55 5.58
CA PHE A 41 -22.61 -10.78 4.93
C PHE A 41 -23.41 -11.92 5.57
N SER A 42 -22.75 -13.02 5.94
CA SER A 42 -23.39 -14.13 6.63
C SER A 42 -23.96 -13.70 7.99
N GLY A 43 -23.23 -12.87 8.75
CA GLY A 43 -23.71 -12.31 10.01
C GLY A 43 -24.97 -11.44 9.82
N LEU A 44 -24.97 -10.55 8.81
CA LEU A 44 -26.15 -9.76 8.46
C LEU A 44 -27.37 -10.64 8.13
N LYS A 45 -27.18 -11.69 7.33
CA LYS A 45 -28.26 -12.64 6.96
C LYS A 45 -28.81 -13.36 8.17
N MET A 46 -27.94 -13.92 9.02
CA MET A 46 -28.37 -14.62 10.25
C MET A 46 -29.12 -13.68 11.19
N ALA A 47 -28.65 -12.45 11.32
CA ALA A 47 -29.32 -11.43 12.16
C ALA A 47 -30.54 -10.78 11.49
N LYS A 48 -30.88 -11.15 10.25
CA LYS A 48 -31.94 -10.54 9.42
C LYS A 48 -31.80 -9.01 9.30
N ARG A 49 -30.57 -8.51 9.22
CA ARG A 49 -30.28 -7.08 9.10
C ARG A 49 -30.06 -6.70 7.65
N ARG A 50 -30.44 -5.48 7.31
CA ARG A 50 -30.10 -4.84 6.03
C ARG A 50 -28.80 -4.07 6.18
N MET A 51 -28.14 -3.78 5.07
CA MET A 51 -27.08 -2.77 5.05
C MET A 51 -27.66 -1.38 5.27
N ALA A 52 -26.98 -0.58 6.09
CA ALA A 52 -27.39 0.79 6.37
C ALA A 52 -27.25 1.68 5.11
N ARG A 53 -26.10 1.56 4.42
CA ARG A 53 -25.76 2.42 3.24
C ARG A 53 -24.99 1.60 2.20
N ALA A 54 -25.67 0.78 1.42
CA ALA A 54 -25.07 0.03 0.33
C ALA A 54 -24.45 0.95 -0.75
N ASP A 55 -25.02 2.15 -0.93
CA ASP A 55 -24.54 3.19 -1.84
C ASP A 55 -23.19 3.82 -1.44
N LEU A 56 -22.80 3.72 -0.17
CA LEU A 56 -21.50 4.15 0.36
C LEU A 56 -20.49 3.00 0.50
N THR A 57 -20.85 1.83 -0.03
CA THR A 57 -19.97 0.64 -0.04
C THR A 57 -19.60 0.28 -1.47
N LEU A 58 -18.31 0.03 -1.70
CA LEU A 58 -17.78 -0.41 -2.99
C LEU A 58 -17.01 -1.71 -2.82
N ALA A 59 -17.34 -2.72 -3.61
CA ALA A 59 -16.71 -4.02 -3.61
C ALA A 59 -15.78 -4.20 -4.83
N THR A 60 -14.66 -4.90 -4.63
CA THR A 60 -13.78 -5.33 -5.73
C THR A 60 -13.29 -6.75 -5.50
N ILE A 61 -12.75 -7.38 -6.55
CA ILE A 61 -12.10 -8.69 -6.51
C ILE A 61 -10.63 -8.46 -6.80
N ASP A 62 -9.73 -8.74 -5.83
CA ASP A 62 -8.33 -8.38 -5.95
C ASP A 62 -7.33 -9.37 -5.34
N HIS A 63 -7.69 -10.13 -4.30
CA HIS A 63 -6.76 -10.97 -3.54
C HIS A 63 -6.57 -12.35 -4.18
N ASP A 64 -7.66 -13.02 -4.52
CA ASP A 64 -7.68 -14.41 -4.96
C ASP A 64 -7.71 -14.56 -6.49
N VAL A 65 -7.88 -13.45 -7.21
CA VAL A 65 -7.99 -13.44 -8.66
C VAL A 65 -6.68 -13.88 -9.33
N SER A 66 -6.81 -14.68 -10.38
CA SER A 66 -5.67 -15.01 -11.24
C SER A 66 -5.21 -13.78 -12.02
N THR A 67 -3.90 -13.51 -12.04
CA THR A 67 -3.34 -12.44 -12.89
C THR A 67 -2.94 -12.92 -14.29
N LYS A 68 -3.09 -14.23 -14.56
CA LYS A 68 -2.83 -14.82 -15.88
C LYS A 68 -4.03 -14.72 -16.80
N SER A 69 -5.23 -14.72 -16.24
CA SER A 69 -6.48 -14.75 -16.98
C SER A 69 -7.59 -14.06 -16.18
N MET A 70 -8.53 -13.43 -16.89
CA MET A 70 -9.77 -12.89 -16.30
C MET A 70 -10.89 -13.95 -16.23
N ASP A 71 -10.60 -15.20 -16.60
CA ASP A 71 -11.56 -16.29 -16.49
C ASP A 71 -11.58 -16.83 -15.04
N LEU A 72 -12.75 -16.89 -14.44
CA LEU A 72 -12.95 -17.47 -13.11
C LEU A 72 -12.45 -18.92 -13.04
N ASN A 73 -12.51 -19.67 -14.15
CA ASN A 73 -12.02 -21.05 -14.23
C ASN A 73 -10.49 -21.16 -14.10
N ALA A 74 -9.76 -20.08 -14.30
CA ALA A 74 -8.31 -20.04 -14.07
C ALA A 74 -7.94 -19.88 -12.57
N CYS A 75 -8.91 -19.66 -11.69
CA CYS A 75 -8.70 -19.54 -10.25
C CYS A 75 -8.78 -20.92 -9.56
N SER A 76 -8.18 -21.04 -8.37
CA SER A 76 -8.33 -22.23 -7.52
C SER A 76 -9.80 -22.39 -7.07
N ASP A 77 -10.19 -23.60 -6.64
CA ASP A 77 -11.58 -23.84 -6.23
C ASP A 77 -11.98 -22.98 -5.02
N MET A 78 -11.07 -22.76 -4.06
CA MET A 78 -11.31 -21.86 -2.94
C MET A 78 -11.51 -20.41 -3.39
N ALA A 79 -10.67 -19.93 -4.31
CA ALA A 79 -10.80 -18.60 -4.89
C ALA A 79 -12.12 -18.42 -5.65
N LYS A 80 -12.53 -19.45 -6.43
CA LYS A 80 -13.84 -19.45 -7.12
C LYS A 80 -14.99 -19.31 -6.13
N GLU A 81 -14.96 -20.06 -5.03
CA GLU A 81 -16.00 -20.01 -4.00
C GLU A 81 -16.08 -18.60 -3.37
N GLN A 82 -14.95 -18.01 -2.99
CA GLN A 82 -14.91 -16.69 -2.39
C GLN A 82 -15.38 -15.60 -3.36
N ILE A 83 -14.92 -15.63 -4.60
CA ILE A 83 -15.32 -14.69 -5.66
C ILE A 83 -16.83 -14.83 -5.93
N THR A 84 -17.32 -16.03 -6.10
CA THR A 84 -18.74 -16.31 -6.38
C THR A 84 -19.62 -15.85 -5.21
N THR A 85 -19.17 -16.10 -3.98
CA THR A 85 -19.85 -15.65 -2.76
C THR A 85 -19.95 -14.12 -2.69
N LEU A 86 -18.86 -13.41 -3.00
CA LEU A 86 -18.88 -11.94 -3.07
C LEU A 86 -19.87 -11.46 -4.14
N MET A 87 -19.85 -12.05 -5.34
CA MET A 87 -20.77 -11.70 -6.44
C MET A 87 -22.24 -11.88 -6.04
N GLN A 88 -22.57 -12.98 -5.36
CA GLN A 88 -23.93 -13.26 -4.87
C GLN A 88 -24.34 -12.27 -3.78
N ASN A 89 -23.46 -12.04 -2.79
CA ASN A 89 -23.73 -11.15 -1.68
C ASN A 89 -23.92 -9.70 -2.14
N THR A 90 -23.05 -9.20 -3.01
CA THR A 90 -23.16 -7.82 -3.52
C THR A 90 -24.43 -7.62 -4.32
N LYS A 91 -24.84 -8.60 -5.13
CA LYS A 91 -26.13 -8.59 -5.83
C LYS A 91 -27.32 -8.56 -4.86
N GLU A 92 -27.31 -9.41 -3.84
CA GLU A 92 -28.39 -9.53 -2.86
C GLU A 92 -28.56 -8.24 -2.03
N PHE A 93 -27.44 -7.64 -1.59
CA PHE A 93 -27.45 -6.44 -0.75
C PHE A 93 -27.41 -5.11 -1.51
N GLY A 94 -27.36 -5.14 -2.85
CA GLY A 94 -27.35 -3.95 -3.71
C GLY A 94 -26.05 -3.17 -3.66
N VAL A 95 -24.93 -3.84 -3.38
CA VAL A 95 -23.58 -3.22 -3.37
C VAL A 95 -22.99 -3.22 -4.77
N ARG A 96 -22.40 -2.11 -5.18
CA ARG A 96 -21.66 -2.03 -6.44
C ARG A 96 -20.40 -2.90 -6.37
N LEU A 97 -20.24 -3.81 -7.33
CA LEU A 97 -19.09 -4.69 -7.47
C LEU A 97 -18.28 -4.34 -8.73
N LEU A 98 -16.98 -4.15 -8.56
CA LEU A 98 -15.98 -4.13 -9.63
C LEU A 98 -15.50 -5.59 -9.82
N GLY A 99 -16.27 -6.37 -10.57
CA GLY A 99 -16.07 -7.80 -10.76
C GLY A 99 -15.06 -8.16 -11.85
N LEU A 100 -14.87 -9.46 -12.08
CA LEU A 100 -14.03 -9.95 -13.18
C LEU A 100 -14.56 -9.43 -14.53
N GLY A 101 -13.66 -8.84 -15.33
CA GLY A 101 -14.00 -8.22 -16.62
C GLY A 101 -14.52 -6.78 -16.52
N ASP A 102 -14.75 -6.23 -15.33
CA ASP A 102 -15.05 -4.82 -15.19
C ASP A 102 -13.80 -3.98 -15.54
N LYS A 103 -13.99 -2.92 -16.31
CA LYS A 103 -12.92 -2.00 -16.71
C LYS A 103 -12.24 -1.29 -15.53
N ASN A 104 -12.88 -1.26 -14.37
CA ASN A 104 -12.38 -0.65 -13.14
C ASN A 104 -11.98 -1.71 -12.08
N GLN A 105 -11.99 -3.02 -12.41
CA GLN A 105 -11.54 -4.06 -11.49
C GLN A 105 -10.07 -3.82 -11.11
N GLY A 106 -9.70 -4.07 -9.87
CA GLY A 106 -8.33 -3.94 -9.38
C GLY A 106 -8.24 -3.95 -7.87
N ILE A 107 -7.04 -3.70 -7.38
CA ILE A 107 -6.72 -3.70 -5.95
C ILE A 107 -7.54 -2.63 -5.24
N VAL A 108 -8.19 -3.01 -4.15
CA VAL A 108 -9.12 -2.18 -3.37
C VAL A 108 -8.55 -0.78 -3.04
N HIS A 109 -7.26 -0.69 -2.68
CA HIS A 109 -6.58 0.56 -2.34
C HIS A 109 -6.06 1.34 -3.56
N ILE A 110 -6.33 0.87 -4.76
CA ILE A 110 -6.05 1.56 -6.03
C ILE A 110 -7.36 2.03 -6.66
N VAL A 111 -8.37 1.17 -6.75
CA VAL A 111 -9.64 1.52 -7.38
C VAL A 111 -10.43 2.61 -6.62
N GLY A 112 -10.34 2.62 -5.28
CA GLY A 112 -10.97 3.69 -4.47
C GLY A 112 -10.48 5.09 -4.86
N PRO A 113 -9.17 5.36 -4.86
CA PRO A 113 -8.57 6.59 -5.38
C PRO A 113 -8.89 6.87 -6.85
N GLU A 114 -8.73 5.89 -7.74
CA GLU A 114 -8.95 6.06 -9.18
C GLU A 114 -10.36 6.50 -9.53
N LEU A 115 -11.35 6.03 -8.80
CA LEU A 115 -12.75 6.40 -9.00
C LEU A 115 -13.17 7.69 -8.27
N GLY A 116 -12.28 8.26 -7.43
CA GLY A 116 -12.63 9.36 -6.54
C GLY A 116 -13.58 8.94 -5.41
N PHE A 117 -13.63 7.64 -5.09
CA PHE A 117 -14.34 7.13 -3.92
C PHE A 117 -13.64 7.54 -2.63
N THR A 118 -12.34 7.75 -2.69
CA THR A 118 -11.52 8.37 -1.64
C THR A 118 -11.50 9.87 -1.83
N LEU A 119 -11.96 10.61 -0.84
CA LEU A 119 -12.00 12.08 -0.82
C LEU A 119 -11.33 12.63 0.43
N PRO A 120 -10.83 13.88 0.41
CA PRO A 120 -10.28 14.50 1.61
C PRO A 120 -11.35 14.71 2.70
N GLY A 121 -10.94 14.53 3.94
CA GLY A 121 -11.77 14.83 5.10
C GLY A 121 -12.87 13.81 5.41
N ILE A 122 -12.92 12.67 4.71
CA ILE A 122 -13.87 11.58 5.00
C ILE A 122 -13.24 10.55 5.93
N THR A 123 -14.08 9.72 6.55
CA THR A 123 -13.71 8.45 7.16
C THR A 123 -13.89 7.30 6.16
N LEU A 124 -12.89 6.43 6.04
CA LEU A 124 -12.93 5.29 5.13
C LEU A 124 -12.37 4.05 5.80
N VAL A 125 -13.07 2.93 5.71
CA VAL A 125 -12.65 1.65 6.28
C VAL A 125 -12.68 0.51 5.25
N CYS A 126 -11.87 -0.51 5.50
CA CYS A 126 -11.84 -1.76 4.73
C CYS A 126 -11.34 -2.89 5.63
N GLY A 127 -11.72 -4.12 5.33
CA GLY A 127 -11.20 -5.32 5.99
C GLY A 127 -9.75 -5.67 5.60
N ASP A 128 -8.92 -4.69 5.25
CA ASP A 128 -7.51 -4.83 4.88
C ASP A 128 -6.64 -3.80 5.61
N SER A 129 -5.46 -4.24 6.08
CA SER A 129 -4.55 -3.40 6.87
C SER A 129 -3.98 -2.20 6.11
N HIS A 130 -3.86 -2.27 4.78
CA HIS A 130 -3.32 -1.18 3.97
C HIS A 130 -4.33 -0.08 3.60
N THR A 131 -5.49 -0.07 4.26
CA THR A 131 -6.50 1.00 4.14
C THR A 131 -5.93 2.39 4.46
N ALA A 132 -4.86 2.46 5.27
CA ALA A 132 -4.12 3.71 5.52
C ALA A 132 -3.64 4.41 4.23
N THR A 133 -3.53 3.69 3.09
CA THR A 133 -3.21 4.26 1.77
C THR A 133 -4.06 5.49 1.43
N HIS A 134 -5.35 5.44 1.78
CA HIS A 134 -6.32 6.50 1.47
C HIS A 134 -6.06 7.78 2.26
N GLY A 135 -5.28 7.72 3.35
CA GLY A 135 -4.84 8.89 4.09
C GLY A 135 -3.94 9.84 3.30
N ALA A 136 -3.37 9.39 2.17
CA ALA A 136 -2.65 10.25 1.21
C ALA A 136 -3.51 11.39 0.64
N PHE A 137 -4.83 11.25 0.72
CA PHE A 137 -5.82 12.25 0.33
C PHE A 137 -6.30 13.13 1.49
N GLY A 138 -5.78 12.93 2.70
CA GLY A 138 -6.31 13.58 3.90
C GLY A 138 -7.60 12.94 4.43
N ALA A 139 -7.89 11.70 4.04
CA ALA A 139 -8.95 10.89 4.63
C ALA A 139 -8.48 10.23 5.94
N LEU A 140 -9.36 10.10 6.91
CA LEU A 140 -9.15 9.25 8.08
C LEU A 140 -9.48 7.82 7.69
N ALA A 141 -8.45 7.08 7.25
CA ALA A 141 -8.63 5.76 6.68
C ALA A 141 -7.81 4.69 7.44
N PHE A 142 -8.45 3.57 7.76
CA PHE A 142 -7.79 2.49 8.51
C PHE A 142 -8.46 1.13 8.30
N GLY A 143 -7.65 0.08 8.47
CA GLY A 143 -8.10 -1.30 8.43
C GLY A 143 -8.93 -1.70 9.65
N ILE A 144 -9.93 -2.54 9.43
CA ILE A 144 -10.84 -3.06 10.46
C ILE A 144 -10.96 -4.60 10.38
N GLY A 145 -11.32 -5.23 11.51
CA GLY A 145 -11.55 -6.66 11.56
C GLY A 145 -12.90 -7.08 10.96
N THR A 146 -13.05 -8.36 10.65
CA THR A 146 -14.27 -8.90 9.99
C THR A 146 -15.56 -8.60 10.75
N SER A 147 -15.56 -8.67 12.09
CA SER A 147 -16.73 -8.32 12.92
C SER A 147 -17.05 -6.82 12.84
N GLU A 148 -16.03 -5.97 12.68
CA GLU A 148 -16.21 -4.53 12.50
C GLU A 148 -16.74 -4.24 11.08
N VAL A 149 -16.34 -5.02 10.05
CA VAL A 149 -16.91 -4.95 8.70
C VAL A 149 -18.43 -5.18 8.76
N GLU A 150 -18.89 -6.24 9.44
CA GLU A 150 -20.33 -6.49 9.65
C GLU A 150 -21.01 -5.33 10.36
N HIS A 151 -20.39 -4.82 11.44
CA HIS A 151 -20.94 -3.70 12.21
C HIS A 151 -21.10 -2.45 11.35
N VAL A 152 -20.08 -2.07 10.56
CA VAL A 152 -20.16 -0.91 9.66
C VAL A 152 -21.20 -1.12 8.58
N MET A 153 -21.30 -2.30 7.98
CA MET A 153 -22.38 -2.63 7.03
C MET A 153 -23.76 -2.42 7.63
N ALA A 154 -23.96 -2.82 8.90
CA ALA A 154 -25.24 -2.73 9.59
C ALA A 154 -25.61 -1.32 10.07
N THR A 155 -24.63 -0.49 10.42
CA THR A 155 -24.86 0.74 11.20
C THR A 155 -24.24 2.00 10.60
N GLN A 156 -23.30 1.87 9.69
CA GLN A 156 -22.45 2.94 9.15
C GLN A 156 -21.64 3.67 10.24
N THR A 157 -21.38 2.99 11.36
CA THR A 157 -20.64 3.55 12.49
C THR A 157 -19.60 2.57 13.01
N LEU A 158 -18.62 3.08 13.78
CA LEU A 158 -17.60 2.27 14.43
C LEU A 158 -17.15 2.89 15.75
N LYS A 159 -16.97 2.09 16.80
CA LYS A 159 -16.27 2.53 18.02
C LYS A 159 -14.76 2.60 17.76
N GLN A 160 -14.17 3.79 17.95
CA GLN A 160 -12.74 4.00 17.70
C GLN A 160 -12.14 4.93 18.75
N ALA A 161 -11.13 4.45 19.46
CA ALA A 161 -10.37 5.29 20.37
C ALA A 161 -9.63 6.41 19.58
N LYS A 162 -9.60 7.60 20.14
CA LYS A 162 -8.79 8.70 19.59
C LYS A 162 -7.30 8.34 19.74
N LEU A 163 -6.57 8.39 18.64
CA LEU A 163 -5.15 8.08 18.61
C LEU A 163 -4.33 9.29 19.04
N LYS A 164 -3.12 9.06 19.55
CA LYS A 164 -2.08 10.08 19.64
C LYS A 164 -1.67 10.56 18.26
N THR A 165 -1.08 11.73 18.17
CA THR A 165 -0.65 12.31 16.90
C THR A 165 0.88 12.32 16.79
N MET A 166 1.39 11.92 15.62
CA MET A 166 2.82 11.95 15.31
C MET A 166 3.06 12.72 14.01
N LYS A 167 3.97 13.69 14.05
CA LYS A 167 4.42 14.41 12.86
C LYS A 167 5.70 13.78 12.33
N ILE A 168 5.73 13.47 11.02
CA ILE A 168 6.94 13.09 10.30
C ILE A 168 7.22 14.15 9.24
N GLU A 169 8.19 15.04 9.55
CA GLU A 169 8.61 16.11 8.67
C GLU A 169 9.78 15.68 7.80
N CYS A 170 9.59 15.70 6.47
CA CYS A 170 10.62 15.32 5.51
C CYS A 170 11.18 16.57 4.84
N LYS A 171 12.49 16.80 5.03
CA LYS A 171 13.26 17.91 4.47
C LYS A 171 14.16 17.44 3.33
N GLY A 172 14.68 18.39 2.56
CA GLY A 172 15.55 18.13 1.44
C GLY A 172 14.81 17.56 0.22
N GLN A 173 15.56 16.96 -0.69
CA GLN A 173 15.03 16.34 -1.91
C GLN A 173 15.63 14.95 -2.09
N PHE A 174 14.92 14.06 -2.77
CA PHE A 174 15.47 12.77 -3.12
C PHE A 174 16.68 12.90 -4.04
N GLN A 175 17.70 12.11 -3.77
CA GLN A 175 18.76 11.87 -4.74
C GLN A 175 18.21 11.09 -5.94
N LYS A 176 18.83 11.20 -7.08
CA LYS A 176 18.47 10.43 -8.26
C LYS A 176 18.55 8.93 -7.97
N GLY A 177 17.51 8.19 -8.31
CA GLY A 177 17.38 6.76 -8.00
C GLY A 177 16.76 6.43 -6.63
N VAL A 178 16.35 7.44 -5.86
CA VAL A 178 15.64 7.30 -4.59
C VAL A 178 14.17 7.71 -4.77
N TYR A 179 13.25 6.95 -4.19
CA TYR A 179 11.82 7.12 -4.35
C TYR A 179 11.09 7.04 -2.99
N ALA A 180 9.79 7.31 -2.97
CA ALA A 180 9.00 7.27 -1.74
C ALA A 180 9.08 5.92 -1.00
N LYS A 181 9.23 4.80 -1.74
CA LYS A 181 9.46 3.48 -1.16
C LYS A 181 10.74 3.42 -0.33
N ASP A 182 11.80 4.05 -0.82
CA ASP A 182 13.09 4.09 -0.10
C ASP A 182 12.97 4.93 1.17
N LEU A 183 12.22 6.05 1.14
CA LEU A 183 11.96 6.89 2.31
C LEU A 183 11.24 6.12 3.41
N ILE A 184 10.15 5.42 3.09
CA ILE A 184 9.38 4.71 4.11
C ILE A 184 10.14 3.49 4.64
N LEU A 185 10.87 2.77 3.80
CA LEU A 185 11.74 1.67 4.24
C LEU A 185 12.85 2.19 5.17
N TYR A 186 13.48 3.31 4.83
CA TYR A 186 14.48 3.96 5.68
C TYR A 186 13.89 4.37 7.03
N LEU A 187 12.71 4.98 7.05
CA LEU A 187 12.01 5.35 8.30
C LEU A 187 11.79 4.12 9.20
N ILE A 188 11.26 3.04 8.63
CA ILE A 188 10.99 1.80 9.37
C ILE A 188 12.28 1.17 9.88
N ALA A 189 13.36 1.21 9.10
CA ALA A 189 14.67 0.70 9.52
C ALA A 189 15.25 1.49 10.69
N GLN A 190 15.10 2.82 10.69
CA GLN A 190 15.65 3.69 11.73
C GLN A 190 14.91 3.60 13.08
N TYR A 191 13.59 3.40 13.07
CA TYR A 191 12.76 3.50 14.26
C TYR A 191 12.04 2.19 14.64
N GLY A 192 12.09 1.18 13.78
CA GLY A 192 11.44 -0.12 14.00
C GLY A 192 9.96 -0.14 13.62
N THR A 193 9.38 -1.36 13.60
CA THR A 193 8.00 -1.63 13.17
C THR A 193 6.93 -1.30 14.21
N ALA A 194 7.30 -0.95 15.43
CA ALA A 194 6.36 -0.65 16.52
C ALA A 194 6.30 0.85 16.88
N LYS A 195 7.11 1.69 16.26
CA LYS A 195 7.25 3.11 16.63
C LYS A 195 5.95 3.89 16.48
N GLY A 196 5.19 3.59 15.46
CA GLY A 196 3.89 4.23 15.17
C GLY A 196 2.69 3.66 15.96
N THR A 197 2.91 2.68 16.84
CA THR A 197 1.80 2.02 17.55
C THR A 197 1.03 2.99 18.45
N GLY A 198 -0.27 3.09 18.23
CA GLY A 198 -1.15 4.02 18.96
C GLY A 198 -1.18 5.44 18.40
N TYR A 199 -0.50 5.69 17.28
CA TYR A 199 -0.46 7.00 16.63
C TYR A 199 -1.23 7.03 15.31
N ALA A 200 -1.78 8.23 15.02
CA ALA A 200 -2.09 8.71 13.70
C ALA A 200 -0.91 9.54 13.22
N ILE A 201 -0.31 9.17 12.10
CA ILE A 201 0.87 9.83 11.54
C ILE A 201 0.45 10.86 10.51
N GLU A 202 1.03 12.06 10.59
CA GLU A 202 0.96 13.06 9.51
C GLU A 202 2.35 13.22 8.87
N PHE A 203 2.48 12.81 7.62
CA PHE A 203 3.64 13.09 6.80
C PHE A 203 3.54 14.51 6.24
N CYS A 204 4.58 15.31 6.44
CA CYS A 204 4.60 16.71 6.02
C CYS A 204 6.01 17.18 5.64
N GLY A 205 6.16 18.45 5.32
CA GLY A 205 7.41 19.05 4.88
C GLY A 205 7.40 19.38 3.38
N GLU A 206 8.44 20.06 2.93
CA GLU A 206 8.56 20.50 1.54
C GLU A 206 8.62 19.32 0.57
N LEU A 207 9.40 18.29 0.90
CA LEU A 207 9.47 17.08 0.10
C LEU A 207 8.08 16.48 -0.15
N ILE A 208 7.29 16.30 0.92
CA ILE A 208 5.98 15.64 0.84
C ILE A 208 5.01 16.44 -0.03
N ARG A 209 5.04 17.76 0.06
CA ARG A 209 4.19 18.63 -0.78
C ARG A 209 4.50 18.52 -2.27
N ASN A 210 5.74 18.19 -2.62
CA ASN A 210 6.19 18.07 -4.00
C ASN A 210 6.03 16.64 -4.57
N LEU A 211 5.61 15.66 -3.76
CA LEU A 211 5.37 14.29 -4.22
C LEU A 211 4.09 14.19 -5.05
N SER A 212 4.12 13.29 -6.03
CA SER A 212 2.92 12.81 -6.73
C SER A 212 1.94 12.12 -5.77
N MET A 213 0.69 11.94 -6.17
CA MET A 213 -0.28 11.18 -5.36
C MET A 213 0.14 9.73 -5.19
N GLU A 214 0.74 9.12 -6.21
CA GLU A 214 1.27 7.75 -6.18
C GLU A 214 2.35 7.59 -5.10
N ALA A 215 3.29 8.52 -5.04
CA ALA A 215 4.34 8.56 -4.02
C ALA A 215 3.77 8.78 -2.60
N ARG A 216 2.79 9.69 -2.45
CA ARG A 216 2.07 9.91 -1.18
C ARG A 216 1.31 8.67 -0.73
N MET A 217 0.65 7.97 -1.66
CA MET A 217 -0.04 6.71 -1.37
C MET A 217 0.94 5.62 -0.92
N THR A 218 2.14 5.56 -1.49
CA THR A 218 3.19 4.62 -1.04
C THR A 218 3.59 4.86 0.42
N LEU A 219 3.78 6.12 0.84
CA LEU A 219 4.10 6.46 2.23
C LEU A 219 2.98 6.07 3.20
N CYS A 220 1.75 6.48 2.89
CA CYS A 220 0.59 6.18 3.73
C CYS A 220 0.27 4.67 3.76
N ASN A 221 0.46 3.95 2.63
CA ASN A 221 0.30 2.51 2.54
C ASN A 221 1.17 1.79 3.57
N MET A 222 2.45 2.16 3.66
CA MET A 222 3.41 1.51 4.56
C MET A 222 3.48 2.12 5.96
N ALA A 223 2.61 3.05 6.32
CA ALA A 223 2.49 3.51 7.70
C ALA A 223 2.15 2.35 8.66
N ILE A 224 1.41 1.34 8.19
CA ILE A 224 1.08 0.15 8.99
C ILE A 224 2.32 -0.69 9.30
N GLU A 225 3.31 -0.79 8.41
CA GLU A 225 4.58 -1.47 8.66
C GLU A 225 5.46 -0.72 9.67
N PHE A 226 5.24 0.58 9.83
CA PHE A 226 5.83 1.40 10.90
C PHE A 226 5.08 1.22 12.24
N GLY A 227 3.93 0.54 12.24
CA GLY A 227 3.09 0.27 13.41
C GLY A 227 1.89 1.21 13.56
N ALA A 228 1.74 2.22 12.71
CA ALA A 228 0.64 3.18 12.81
C ALA A 228 -0.65 2.63 12.18
N LYS A 229 -1.79 2.85 12.84
CA LYS A 229 -3.10 2.52 12.28
C LYS A 229 -3.50 3.48 11.16
N VAL A 230 -3.04 4.73 11.21
CA VAL A 230 -3.41 5.82 10.29
C VAL A 230 -2.15 6.54 9.83
N GLY A 231 -2.03 6.76 8.51
CA GLY A 231 -1.04 7.64 7.90
C GLY A 231 -1.76 8.66 7.03
N MET A 232 -1.50 9.96 7.22
CA MET A 232 -2.21 11.02 6.53
C MET A 232 -1.24 12.02 5.90
N ILE A 233 -1.69 12.65 4.83
CA ILE A 233 -1.04 13.81 4.20
C ILE A 233 -2.13 14.86 3.97
N ALA A 234 -1.85 16.09 4.35
CA ALA A 234 -2.80 17.19 4.15
C ALA A 234 -3.09 17.36 2.65
N PRO A 235 -4.37 17.44 2.25
CA PRO A 235 -4.74 17.63 0.85
C PRO A 235 -4.31 19.02 0.35
N ASP A 236 -3.89 19.06 -0.89
CA ASP A 236 -3.43 20.25 -1.60
C ASP A 236 -3.84 20.24 -3.08
N GLU A 237 -3.32 21.16 -3.87
CA GLU A 237 -3.61 21.29 -5.28
C GLU A 237 -3.30 20.02 -6.09
N ILE A 238 -2.25 19.27 -5.73
CA ILE A 238 -1.91 17.98 -6.36
C ILE A 238 -3.03 16.96 -6.08
N THR A 239 -3.53 16.93 -4.84
CA THR A 239 -4.66 16.08 -4.45
C THR A 239 -5.93 16.46 -5.21
N PHE A 240 -6.22 17.76 -5.32
CA PHE A 240 -7.44 18.24 -5.99
C PHE A 240 -7.42 17.92 -7.48
N GLU A 241 -6.30 18.13 -8.16
CA GLU A 241 -6.18 17.81 -9.59
C GLU A 241 -6.29 16.30 -9.84
N TYR A 242 -5.74 15.46 -8.95
CA TYR A 242 -5.91 14.00 -9.05
C TYR A 242 -7.38 13.56 -8.94
N ILE A 243 -8.16 14.19 -8.06
CA ILE A 243 -9.58 13.85 -7.81
C ILE A 243 -10.50 14.41 -8.89
N LYS A 244 -10.15 15.54 -9.48
CA LYS A 244 -10.99 16.28 -10.41
C LYS A 244 -11.49 15.41 -11.57
N GLY A 245 -12.81 15.45 -11.80
CA GLY A 245 -13.44 14.71 -12.87
C GLY A 245 -13.63 13.21 -12.64
N LYS A 246 -13.17 12.68 -11.52
CA LYS A 246 -13.40 11.27 -11.16
C LYS A 246 -14.90 11.01 -10.93
N GLU A 247 -15.29 9.74 -11.02
CA GLU A 247 -16.71 9.33 -11.02
C GLU A 247 -17.46 9.77 -9.76
N PHE A 248 -16.87 9.51 -8.57
CA PHE A 248 -17.46 9.84 -7.27
C PHE A 248 -17.04 11.21 -6.72
N ALA A 249 -16.23 11.96 -7.46
CA ALA A 249 -15.83 13.30 -7.06
C ALA A 249 -16.97 14.30 -7.27
N PRO A 250 -17.07 15.35 -6.44
CA PRO A 250 -17.96 16.47 -6.69
C PRO A 250 -17.70 17.09 -8.07
N LYS A 251 -18.70 17.71 -8.68
CA LYS A 251 -18.62 18.24 -10.05
C LYS A 251 -18.93 19.74 -10.10
N GLY A 252 -18.38 20.42 -11.11
CA GLY A 252 -18.67 21.82 -11.37
C GLY A 252 -18.38 22.74 -10.19
N GLU A 253 -19.31 23.62 -9.85
CA GLU A 253 -19.19 24.57 -8.73
C GLU A 253 -19.09 23.88 -7.36
N GLU A 254 -19.70 22.71 -7.21
CA GLU A 254 -19.61 21.93 -5.98
C GLU A 254 -18.16 21.49 -5.72
N PHE A 255 -17.43 21.09 -6.75
CA PHE A 255 -16.00 20.73 -6.61
C PHE A 255 -15.18 21.90 -6.06
N GLN A 256 -15.43 23.14 -6.50
CA GLN A 256 -14.74 24.32 -6.01
C GLN A 256 -15.02 24.57 -4.51
N LYS A 257 -16.29 24.44 -4.09
CA LYS A 257 -16.67 24.57 -2.67
C LYS A 257 -15.97 23.50 -1.82
N TYR A 258 -15.89 22.26 -2.32
CA TYR A 258 -15.16 21.20 -1.63
C TYR A 258 -13.66 21.49 -1.58
N CYS A 259 -13.03 22.03 -2.61
CA CYS A 259 -11.62 22.42 -2.56
C CYS A 259 -11.32 23.42 -1.43
N GLU A 260 -12.20 24.41 -1.22
CA GLU A 260 -12.03 25.37 -0.10
C GLU A 260 -12.17 24.68 1.26
N TYR A 261 -13.11 23.76 1.41
CA TYR A 261 -13.24 22.94 2.60
C TYR A 261 -12.00 22.05 2.79
N TRP A 262 -11.54 21.39 1.75
CA TRP A 262 -10.38 20.50 1.82
C TRP A 262 -9.08 21.22 2.19
N LYS A 263 -8.89 22.46 1.71
CA LYS A 263 -7.76 23.31 2.14
C LYS A 263 -7.78 23.59 3.64
N SER A 264 -8.97 23.75 4.22
CA SER A 264 -9.13 24.01 5.66
C SER A 264 -8.76 22.83 6.56
N LEU A 265 -8.67 21.61 5.99
CA LEU A 265 -8.30 20.40 6.74
C LEU A 265 -6.84 20.37 7.16
N ARG A 266 -5.96 21.12 6.49
CA ARG A 266 -4.55 21.21 6.86
C ARG A 266 -4.41 21.53 8.34
N SER A 267 -3.43 20.90 9.00
CA SER A 267 -3.11 21.18 10.40
C SER A 267 -2.89 22.67 10.64
N ASP A 268 -3.49 23.21 11.71
CA ASP A 268 -3.40 24.61 12.04
C ASP A 268 -1.96 25.01 12.39
N GLU A 269 -1.61 26.26 12.18
CA GLU A 269 -0.37 26.79 12.71
C GLU A 269 -0.37 26.71 14.24
N GLY A 270 0.70 26.15 14.82
CA GLY A 270 0.79 25.91 16.26
C GLY A 270 0.04 24.66 16.75
N ALA A 271 -0.47 23.80 15.86
CA ALA A 271 -0.99 22.49 16.26
C ALA A 271 0.08 21.65 16.97
N LYS A 272 -0.31 21.02 18.06
CA LYS A 272 0.60 20.22 18.90
C LYS A 272 0.48 18.76 18.51
N TYR A 273 1.62 18.11 18.37
CA TYR A 273 1.73 16.65 18.18
C TYR A 273 2.31 16.04 19.45
N ASP A 274 1.88 14.83 19.77
CA ASP A 274 2.44 14.07 20.90
C ASP A 274 3.88 13.65 20.64
N GLU A 275 4.24 13.45 19.35
CA GLU A 275 5.60 13.14 18.92
C GLU A 275 5.92 13.77 17.55
N SER A 276 7.21 14.02 17.32
CA SER A 276 7.68 14.57 16.04
C SER A 276 9.02 13.96 15.64
N ILE A 277 9.11 13.54 14.37
CA ILE A 277 10.32 13.02 13.72
C ILE A 277 10.64 13.94 12.54
N THR A 278 11.92 14.28 12.37
CA THR A 278 12.41 15.01 11.21
C THR A 278 13.41 14.14 10.45
N LEU A 279 13.20 13.99 9.14
CA LEU A 279 14.08 13.25 8.24
C LEU A 279 14.70 14.18 7.20
N ASP A 280 15.96 13.94 6.89
CA ASP A 280 16.65 14.56 5.76
C ASP A 280 16.72 13.58 4.59
N ALA A 281 15.83 13.76 3.62
CA ALA A 281 15.70 12.86 2.48
C ALA A 281 16.91 12.91 1.53
N SER A 282 17.73 13.96 1.60
CA SER A 282 18.94 14.06 0.78
C SER A 282 20.03 13.05 1.16
N LYS A 283 19.92 12.44 2.35
CA LYS A 283 20.82 11.42 2.86
C LYS A 283 20.39 9.99 2.55
N ILE A 284 19.16 9.82 2.06
CA ILE A 284 18.60 8.49 1.80
C ILE A 284 19.18 7.95 0.50
N LYS A 285 19.59 6.70 0.54
CA LYS A 285 20.04 5.90 -0.60
C LYS A 285 18.94 4.94 -1.03
N PRO A 286 19.01 4.29 -2.21
CA PRO A 286 18.14 3.16 -2.52
C PRO A 286 18.18 2.11 -1.40
N GLN A 287 17.01 1.69 -0.91
CA GLN A 287 16.88 0.82 0.24
C GLN A 287 16.54 -0.60 -0.18
N ILE A 288 17.02 -1.56 0.62
CA ILE A 288 16.71 -2.98 0.40
C ILE A 288 16.56 -3.72 1.74
N SER A 289 15.56 -4.59 1.85
CA SER A 289 15.46 -5.46 3.02
C SER A 289 16.40 -6.65 2.90
N TYR A 290 17.11 -6.97 4.00
CA TYR A 290 18.05 -8.09 4.10
C TYR A 290 17.55 -9.24 4.96
N GLY A 291 16.37 -9.10 5.56
CA GLY A 291 15.84 -10.09 6.50
C GLY A 291 14.37 -10.42 6.26
N THR A 292 13.67 -10.80 7.33
CA THR A 292 12.28 -11.28 7.33
C THR A 292 11.29 -10.29 7.98
N ASN A 293 11.72 -9.05 8.20
CA ASN A 293 10.96 -8.01 8.86
C ASN A 293 11.18 -6.69 8.11
N PRO A 294 10.17 -5.83 7.92
CA PRO A 294 10.29 -4.54 7.24
C PRO A 294 11.27 -3.54 7.89
N SER A 295 11.70 -3.75 9.15
CA SER A 295 12.77 -2.94 9.77
C SER A 295 14.18 -3.43 9.47
N GLN A 296 14.33 -4.65 8.93
CA GLN A 296 15.62 -5.20 8.53
C GLN A 296 15.98 -4.73 7.11
N VAL A 297 16.30 -3.45 6.99
CA VAL A 297 16.57 -2.74 5.75
C VAL A 297 17.88 -1.96 5.87
N ILE A 298 18.63 -1.90 4.78
CA ILE A 298 19.88 -1.15 4.63
C ILE A 298 19.90 -0.37 3.31
N GLY A 299 20.79 0.62 3.22
CA GLY A 299 21.15 1.22 1.94
C GLY A 299 21.85 0.21 1.04
N ILE A 300 21.61 0.29 -0.25
CA ILE A 300 22.10 -0.70 -1.25
C ILE A 300 23.63 -0.90 -1.26
N ASP A 301 24.39 0.09 -0.82
CA ASP A 301 25.84 0.09 -0.74
C ASP A 301 26.37 -0.14 0.68
N GLU A 302 25.48 -0.45 1.62
CA GLU A 302 25.83 -0.75 3.01
C GLU A 302 25.99 -2.28 3.21
N LYS A 303 26.56 -2.63 4.34
CA LYS A 303 26.71 -4.01 4.77
C LYS A 303 25.60 -4.41 5.72
N ILE A 304 25.25 -5.69 5.71
CA ILE A 304 24.35 -6.29 6.70
C ILE A 304 24.94 -6.08 8.11
N PRO A 305 24.15 -5.61 9.08
CA PRO A 305 24.62 -5.34 10.43
C PRO A 305 25.26 -6.56 11.08
N LYS A 306 26.21 -6.32 12.00
CA LYS A 306 26.78 -7.35 12.86
C LYS A 306 25.92 -7.55 14.11
N ILE A 307 25.99 -8.74 14.70
CA ILE A 307 25.32 -9.03 15.98
C ILE A 307 25.79 -8.05 17.07
N SER A 308 27.08 -7.66 17.05
CA SER A 308 27.66 -6.69 17.98
C SER A 308 27.06 -5.29 17.90
N ASP A 309 26.38 -4.93 16.82
CA ASP A 309 25.76 -3.62 16.62
C ASP A 309 24.47 -3.47 17.43
N PHE A 310 23.91 -4.60 17.89
CA PHE A 310 22.69 -4.66 18.69
C PHE A 310 22.99 -4.91 20.17
N LYS A 311 22.41 -4.07 21.03
CA LYS A 311 22.56 -4.19 22.49
C LYS A 311 21.59 -5.19 23.12
N ASN A 312 20.44 -5.39 22.49
CA ASN A 312 19.34 -6.21 22.99
C ASN A 312 19.44 -7.64 22.46
N GLN A 313 19.43 -8.63 23.36
CA GLN A 313 19.47 -10.06 22.98
C GLN A 313 18.34 -10.49 22.05
N SER A 314 17.14 -9.89 22.19
CA SER A 314 16.00 -10.18 21.30
C SER A 314 16.28 -9.72 19.88
N GLU A 315 16.89 -8.54 19.70
CA GLU A 315 17.29 -8.01 18.38
C GLU A 315 18.42 -8.86 17.77
N GLN A 316 19.41 -9.25 18.58
CA GLN A 316 20.48 -10.16 18.15
C GLN A 316 19.93 -11.49 17.65
N LYS A 317 18.99 -12.09 18.40
CA LYS A 317 18.31 -13.32 18.00
C LYS A 317 17.48 -13.13 16.72
N SER A 318 16.72 -12.05 16.65
CA SER A 318 15.94 -11.70 15.44
C SER A 318 16.82 -11.57 14.20
N LEU A 319 18.00 -10.96 14.32
CA LEU A 319 18.98 -10.89 13.25
C LEU A 319 19.47 -12.28 12.83
N LEU A 320 19.89 -13.11 13.79
CA LEU A 320 20.38 -14.46 13.51
C LEU A 320 19.33 -15.34 12.82
N ASP A 321 18.10 -15.33 13.34
CA ASP A 321 16.99 -16.11 12.79
C ASP A 321 16.67 -15.63 11.34
N ALA A 322 16.67 -14.33 11.12
CA ALA A 322 16.44 -13.73 9.80
C ALA A 322 17.55 -14.11 8.81
N LEU A 323 18.84 -13.94 9.18
CA LEU A 323 19.96 -14.24 8.31
C LEU A 323 20.05 -15.74 7.97
N SER A 324 19.74 -16.60 8.95
CA SER A 324 19.64 -18.05 8.74
C SER A 324 18.56 -18.38 7.71
N TYR A 325 17.37 -17.74 7.81
CA TYR A 325 16.27 -17.97 6.88
C TYR A 325 16.58 -17.47 5.47
N VAL A 326 17.15 -16.25 5.36
CA VAL A 326 17.45 -15.66 4.05
C VAL A 326 18.79 -16.17 3.47
N ASN A 327 19.52 -17.01 4.18
CA ASN A 327 20.83 -17.52 3.79
C ASN A 327 21.80 -16.39 3.39
N LEU A 328 22.00 -15.46 4.32
CA LEU A 328 22.95 -14.35 4.22
C LEU A 328 23.77 -14.27 5.51
N GLU A 329 24.92 -13.60 5.44
CA GLU A 329 25.82 -13.47 6.58
C GLU A 329 25.89 -12.02 7.10
N GLN A 330 26.18 -11.86 8.39
CA GLN A 330 26.51 -10.55 8.94
C GLN A 330 27.77 -9.97 8.28
N ASP A 331 27.88 -8.64 8.22
CA ASP A 331 28.97 -7.89 7.55
C ASP A 331 29.09 -8.16 6.04
N GLN A 332 28.14 -8.90 5.46
CA GLN A 332 28.08 -9.18 4.03
C GLN A 332 27.56 -7.96 3.26
N VAL A 333 28.13 -7.70 2.08
CA VAL A 333 27.57 -6.80 1.09
C VAL A 333 26.44 -7.52 0.36
N ILE A 334 25.22 -6.94 0.37
CA ILE A 334 24.05 -7.57 -0.24
C ILE A 334 24.05 -7.50 -1.79
N LYS A 335 24.78 -6.55 -2.37
CA LYS A 335 24.95 -6.45 -3.83
C LYS A 335 25.62 -7.72 -4.37
N GLY A 336 25.12 -8.22 -5.49
CA GLY A 336 25.59 -9.44 -6.12
C GLY A 336 24.88 -10.73 -5.65
N VAL A 337 23.99 -10.63 -4.66
CA VAL A 337 23.14 -11.76 -4.25
C VAL A 337 22.15 -12.09 -5.37
N LYS A 338 22.09 -13.37 -5.78
CA LYS A 338 21.24 -13.84 -6.89
C LYS A 338 19.75 -13.62 -6.61
N ILE A 339 19.00 -13.30 -7.65
CA ILE A 339 17.55 -13.16 -7.64
C ILE A 339 16.95 -14.14 -8.66
N ASP A 340 15.90 -14.86 -8.28
CA ASP A 340 15.18 -15.80 -9.14
C ASP A 340 13.93 -15.17 -9.74
N ILE A 341 13.24 -14.31 -8.96
CA ILE A 341 11.99 -13.68 -9.36
C ILE A 341 12.05 -12.19 -9.08
N VAL A 342 11.46 -11.40 -9.98
CA VAL A 342 11.16 -9.98 -9.76
C VAL A 342 9.66 -9.79 -9.80
N PHE A 343 9.12 -9.12 -8.79
CA PHE A 343 7.71 -8.75 -8.71
C PHE A 343 7.57 -7.23 -8.60
N ILE A 344 6.94 -6.63 -9.62
CA ILE A 344 6.58 -5.21 -9.64
C ILE A 344 5.06 -5.11 -9.70
N GLY A 345 4.46 -4.60 -8.63
CA GLY A 345 3.01 -4.57 -8.45
C GLY A 345 2.62 -4.26 -7.01
N SER A 346 1.47 -4.73 -6.58
CA SER A 346 0.81 -4.55 -5.28
C SER A 346 0.15 -3.18 -5.08
N CYS A 347 -0.65 -3.05 -4.01
CA CYS A 347 -1.23 -1.75 -3.63
C CYS A 347 -0.17 -0.69 -3.28
N THR A 348 1.07 -1.10 -3.00
CA THR A 348 2.18 -0.20 -2.68
C THR A 348 2.74 0.44 -3.93
N ASN A 349 3.08 -0.35 -4.96
CA ASN A 349 3.80 0.11 -6.16
C ASN A 349 3.32 -0.58 -7.45
N GLY A 350 2.01 -0.66 -7.64
CA GLY A 350 1.38 -1.15 -8.87
C GLY A 350 0.65 -0.05 -9.67
N ARG A 351 0.94 1.23 -9.41
CA ARG A 351 0.31 2.38 -10.07
C ARG A 351 1.07 2.77 -11.33
N LEU A 352 0.46 3.64 -12.15
CA LEU A 352 1.04 4.03 -13.43
C LEU A 352 2.43 4.64 -13.33
N GLU A 353 2.68 5.49 -12.32
CA GLU A 353 4.00 6.09 -12.08
C GLU A 353 5.04 5.02 -11.75
N ASP A 354 4.69 4.04 -10.91
CA ASP A 354 5.59 2.93 -10.56
C ASP A 354 6.00 2.11 -11.79
N LEU A 355 5.04 1.86 -12.69
CA LEU A 355 5.29 1.16 -13.94
C LEU A 355 6.15 2.00 -14.88
N LYS A 356 5.96 3.31 -14.96
CA LYS A 356 6.82 4.21 -15.75
C LYS A 356 8.27 4.17 -15.24
N ILE A 357 8.47 4.28 -13.93
CA ILE A 357 9.79 4.20 -13.30
C ILE A 357 10.50 2.88 -13.65
N ALA A 358 9.78 1.76 -13.57
CA ALA A 358 10.34 0.45 -13.92
C ALA A 358 10.63 0.32 -15.43
N ALA A 359 9.73 0.83 -16.27
CA ALA A 359 9.88 0.80 -17.73
C ALA A 359 11.09 1.64 -18.19
N ASP A 360 11.36 2.79 -17.58
CA ASP A 360 12.52 3.63 -17.91
C ASP A 360 13.85 2.88 -17.67
N ILE A 361 13.90 2.05 -16.62
CA ILE A 361 15.07 1.18 -16.37
C ILE A 361 15.16 0.05 -17.38
N LEU A 362 14.03 -0.56 -17.79
CA LEU A 362 14.01 -1.73 -18.67
C LEU A 362 14.06 -1.41 -20.15
N LYS A 363 13.73 -0.18 -20.55
CA LYS A 363 13.66 0.24 -21.96
C LYS A 363 14.95 -0.04 -22.72
N GLY A 364 14.85 -0.81 -23.81
CA GLY A 364 15.99 -1.20 -24.65
C GLY A 364 16.93 -2.24 -24.02
N ARG A 365 16.53 -2.87 -22.92
CA ARG A 365 17.32 -3.89 -22.21
C ARG A 365 16.55 -5.19 -22.09
N LYS A 366 17.26 -6.28 -21.78
CA LYS A 366 16.68 -7.59 -21.52
C LYS A 366 16.86 -7.97 -20.08
N ILE A 367 15.89 -8.65 -19.50
CA ILE A 367 16.07 -9.26 -18.18
C ILE A 367 17.06 -10.42 -18.25
N HIS A 368 17.68 -10.73 -17.14
CA HIS A 368 18.61 -11.85 -17.03
C HIS A 368 17.89 -13.19 -17.31
N LYS A 369 18.49 -14.07 -18.12
CA LYS A 369 17.88 -15.33 -18.58
C LYS A 369 17.37 -16.26 -17.49
N ASN A 370 17.90 -16.16 -16.26
CA ASN A 370 17.51 -16.96 -15.11
C ASN A 370 16.49 -16.26 -14.20
N VAL A 371 16.01 -15.07 -14.57
CA VAL A 371 15.04 -14.31 -13.78
C VAL A 371 13.67 -14.40 -14.44
N LYS A 372 12.65 -14.67 -13.63
CA LYS A 372 11.26 -14.50 -13.98
C LYS A 372 10.77 -13.16 -13.45
N ALA A 373 10.33 -12.25 -14.30
CA ALA A 373 9.84 -10.95 -13.90
C ALA A 373 8.34 -10.80 -14.16
N LEU A 374 7.56 -10.55 -13.10
CA LEU A 374 6.12 -10.33 -13.17
C LEU A 374 5.84 -8.84 -13.00
N ILE A 375 5.17 -8.26 -13.98
CA ILE A 375 4.69 -6.87 -13.93
C ILE A 375 3.17 -6.91 -13.82
N VAL A 376 2.66 -6.47 -12.67
CA VAL A 376 1.24 -6.58 -12.32
C VAL A 376 0.66 -5.18 -12.07
N PRO A 377 -0.07 -4.62 -13.04
CA PRO A 377 -0.81 -3.37 -12.83
C PRO A 377 -1.78 -3.50 -11.65
N GLY A 378 -1.94 -2.43 -10.89
CA GLY A 378 -2.80 -2.46 -9.71
C GLY A 378 -4.29 -2.44 -10.01
N SER A 379 -4.68 -1.99 -11.22
CA SER A 379 -6.07 -2.00 -11.71
C SER A 379 -6.10 -2.21 -13.22
N MET A 380 -7.27 -2.55 -13.74
CA MET A 380 -7.51 -2.62 -15.18
C MET A 380 -7.44 -1.24 -15.85
N GLN A 381 -7.71 -0.18 -15.09
CA GLN A 381 -7.52 1.19 -15.57
C GLN A 381 -6.02 1.52 -15.72
N VAL A 382 -5.19 1.24 -14.70
CA VAL A 382 -3.72 1.37 -14.79
C VAL A 382 -3.18 0.54 -15.94
N ARG A 383 -3.65 -0.70 -16.09
CA ARG A 383 -3.24 -1.57 -17.20
C ARG A 383 -3.50 -0.93 -18.54
N LYS A 384 -4.73 -0.45 -18.77
CA LYS A 384 -5.12 0.21 -20.01
C LYS A 384 -4.31 1.47 -20.29
N GLU A 385 -4.07 2.29 -19.27
CA GLU A 385 -3.27 3.50 -19.41
C GLU A 385 -1.80 3.18 -19.73
N ALA A 386 -1.23 2.15 -19.09
CA ALA A 386 0.10 1.66 -19.39
C ALA A 386 0.23 1.14 -20.82
N GLU A 387 -0.75 0.38 -21.31
CA GLU A 387 -0.83 -0.11 -22.70
C GLU A 387 -0.95 1.04 -23.71
N ASN A 388 -1.78 2.06 -23.41
CA ASN A 388 -1.89 3.27 -24.25
C ASN A 388 -0.56 4.03 -24.37
N LEU A 389 0.28 3.99 -23.35
CA LEU A 389 1.62 4.57 -23.33
C LEU A 389 2.70 3.65 -23.90
N GLY A 390 2.36 2.41 -24.28
CA GLY A 390 3.28 1.42 -24.80
C GLY A 390 4.22 0.82 -23.76
N LEU A 391 3.93 0.94 -22.46
CA LEU A 391 4.76 0.39 -21.39
C LEU A 391 4.75 -1.14 -21.41
N ASP A 392 3.62 -1.76 -21.75
CA ASP A 392 3.47 -3.20 -21.95
C ASP A 392 4.48 -3.75 -22.95
N LYS A 393 4.68 -3.04 -24.08
CA LYS A 393 5.65 -3.42 -25.11
C LYS A 393 7.08 -3.39 -24.57
N ILE A 394 7.44 -2.36 -23.79
CA ILE A 394 8.75 -2.27 -23.13
C ILE A 394 8.99 -3.47 -22.22
N PHE A 395 8.00 -3.83 -21.39
CA PHE A 395 8.11 -4.97 -20.48
C PHE A 395 8.19 -6.30 -21.22
N ILE A 396 7.33 -6.52 -22.22
CA ILE A 396 7.32 -7.76 -23.01
C ILE A 396 8.63 -7.88 -23.83
N GLU A 397 9.08 -6.80 -24.45
CA GLU A 397 10.36 -6.78 -25.16
C GLU A 397 11.54 -7.05 -24.21
N ALA A 398 11.50 -6.55 -22.97
CA ALA A 398 12.51 -6.87 -21.98
C ALA A 398 12.50 -8.36 -21.55
N GLY A 399 11.41 -9.09 -21.80
CA GLY A 399 11.21 -10.49 -21.41
C GLY A 399 10.41 -10.66 -20.12
N CYS A 400 9.74 -9.60 -19.64
CA CYS A 400 8.85 -9.68 -18.48
C CYS A 400 7.47 -10.26 -18.85
N GLU A 401 6.79 -10.83 -17.87
CA GLU A 401 5.39 -11.26 -18.01
C GLU A 401 4.46 -10.09 -17.68
N TRP A 402 3.68 -9.61 -18.67
CA TRP A 402 2.66 -8.59 -18.49
C TRP A 402 1.35 -9.24 -18.04
N ARG A 403 0.90 -8.89 -16.84
CA ARG A 403 -0.18 -9.55 -16.11
C ARG A 403 -1.48 -8.74 -16.08
N TYR A 404 -2.59 -9.38 -15.72
CA TYR A 404 -3.82 -8.71 -15.34
C TYR A 404 -3.73 -8.15 -13.92
N ALA A 405 -4.66 -7.23 -13.58
CA ALA A 405 -4.67 -6.56 -12.30
C ALA A 405 -5.06 -7.50 -11.14
N GLY A 406 -4.40 -7.33 -10.00
CA GLY A 406 -4.66 -8.07 -8.77
C GLY A 406 -3.50 -7.98 -7.78
N CYS A 407 -3.68 -8.53 -6.58
CA CYS A 407 -2.65 -8.56 -5.54
C CYS A 407 -1.47 -9.47 -5.87
N SER A 408 -1.69 -10.51 -6.71
CA SER A 408 -0.61 -11.40 -7.20
C SER A 408 0.28 -11.94 -6.07
N MET A 409 1.59 -11.85 -6.24
CA MET A 409 2.57 -12.33 -5.26
C MET A 409 2.58 -11.52 -3.94
N CYS A 410 1.89 -10.39 -3.83
CA CYS A 410 1.93 -9.58 -2.60
C CYS A 410 1.49 -10.39 -1.37
N LEU A 411 0.49 -11.25 -1.52
CA LEU A 411 -0.05 -12.10 -0.46
C LEU A 411 0.14 -13.60 -0.73
N GLY A 412 0.38 -13.99 -1.98
CA GLY A 412 0.55 -15.38 -2.37
C GLY A 412 -0.70 -16.25 -2.17
N MET A 413 -1.90 -15.67 -2.26
CA MET A 413 -3.17 -16.39 -2.16
C MET A 413 -3.60 -17.03 -3.49
N ASN A 414 -3.14 -16.49 -4.61
CA ASN A 414 -3.37 -17.00 -5.96
C ASN A 414 -2.19 -17.89 -6.47
N ASP A 415 -2.16 -18.18 -7.77
CA ASP A 415 -1.12 -19.02 -8.39
C ASP A 415 0.24 -18.34 -8.56
N ASP A 416 0.32 -17.04 -8.31
CA ASP A 416 1.58 -16.30 -8.39
C ASP A 416 2.35 -16.47 -7.08
N LYS A 417 3.09 -17.56 -6.98
CA LYS A 417 3.90 -17.92 -5.81
C LYS A 417 5.33 -18.23 -6.21
N ALA A 418 6.26 -17.91 -5.32
CA ALA A 418 7.62 -18.41 -5.39
C ALA A 418 7.73 -19.79 -4.74
N ASN A 419 8.61 -20.62 -5.25
CA ASN A 419 8.95 -21.89 -4.65
C ASN A 419 9.89 -21.71 -3.45
N SER A 420 9.98 -22.74 -2.61
CA SER A 420 10.91 -22.76 -1.47
C SER A 420 12.35 -22.50 -1.94
N GLY A 421 13.05 -21.63 -1.24
CA GLY A 421 14.42 -21.23 -1.54
C GLY A 421 14.56 -20.15 -2.63
N GLN A 422 13.51 -19.85 -3.41
CA GLN A 422 13.59 -18.80 -4.40
C GLN A 422 13.62 -17.41 -3.76
N ARG A 423 14.44 -16.54 -4.32
CA ARG A 423 14.64 -15.15 -3.92
C ARG A 423 13.85 -14.20 -4.82
N VAL A 424 13.04 -13.36 -4.19
CA VAL A 424 12.17 -12.40 -4.87
C VAL A 424 12.63 -10.97 -4.59
N ALA A 425 12.99 -10.22 -5.61
CA ALA A 425 13.09 -8.76 -5.56
C ALA A 425 11.68 -8.18 -5.75
N SER A 426 11.14 -7.50 -4.73
CA SER A 426 9.71 -7.22 -4.64
C SER A 426 9.40 -5.78 -4.28
N THR A 427 8.41 -5.21 -4.96
CA THR A 427 7.84 -3.92 -4.62
C THR A 427 6.65 -4.02 -3.64
N SER A 428 6.33 -5.21 -3.14
CA SER A 428 5.31 -5.39 -2.10
C SER A 428 5.69 -4.69 -0.78
N ASN A 429 4.83 -4.78 0.21
CA ASN A 429 4.96 -4.05 1.49
C ASN A 429 5.54 -4.90 2.63
N ARG A 430 5.49 -6.23 2.54
CA ARG A 430 5.91 -7.17 3.61
C ARG A 430 6.80 -8.27 3.09
N ASN A 431 7.76 -8.69 3.93
CA ASN A 431 8.74 -9.73 3.63
C ASN A 431 8.81 -10.82 4.71
N PHE A 432 7.71 -11.10 5.40
CA PHE A 432 7.68 -12.17 6.41
C PHE A 432 8.02 -13.52 5.80
N VAL A 433 8.48 -14.43 6.65
CA VAL A 433 8.75 -15.82 6.28
C VAL A 433 7.59 -16.43 5.46
N GLY A 434 7.89 -16.84 4.25
CA GLY A 434 6.90 -17.47 3.35
C GLY A 434 5.83 -16.56 2.78
N ARG A 435 5.96 -15.23 2.88
CA ARG A 435 4.94 -14.25 2.42
C ARG A 435 4.55 -14.41 0.96
N GLN A 436 5.50 -14.66 0.09
CA GLN A 436 5.28 -14.80 -1.36
C GLN A 436 5.31 -16.27 -1.84
N GLY A 437 5.15 -17.20 -0.91
CA GLY A 437 5.18 -18.65 -1.12
C GLY A 437 5.94 -19.34 0.00
N LYS A 438 5.55 -20.56 0.37
CA LYS A 438 6.17 -21.32 1.46
C LYS A 438 7.67 -21.47 1.24
N GLY A 439 8.48 -20.97 2.17
CA GLY A 439 9.95 -21.04 2.11
C GLY A 439 10.59 -20.06 1.12
N SER A 440 9.84 -19.13 0.53
CA SER A 440 10.39 -18.06 -0.33
C SER A 440 11.08 -16.98 0.48
N ILE A 441 12.06 -16.32 -0.14
CA ILE A 441 12.83 -15.21 0.43
C ILE A 441 12.47 -13.92 -0.29
N THR A 442 12.00 -12.91 0.43
CA THR A 442 11.55 -11.64 -0.16
C THR A 442 12.46 -10.48 0.24
N HIS A 443 12.96 -9.75 -0.74
CA HIS A 443 13.67 -8.49 -0.56
C HIS A 443 12.80 -7.33 -1.03
N LEU A 444 12.40 -6.46 -0.10
CA LEU A 444 11.62 -5.24 -0.41
C LEU A 444 12.53 -4.17 -0.99
N MET A 445 12.07 -3.53 -2.06
CA MET A 445 12.79 -2.44 -2.73
C MET A 445 11.86 -1.60 -3.60
N SER A 446 12.36 -0.48 -4.11
CA SER A 446 11.62 0.38 -5.05
C SER A 446 11.44 -0.25 -6.43
N PRO A 447 10.47 0.22 -7.25
CA PRO A 447 10.29 -0.25 -8.63
C PRO A 447 11.55 -0.17 -9.49
N ALA A 448 12.32 0.93 -9.36
CA ALA A 448 13.58 1.10 -10.09
C ALA A 448 14.62 0.04 -9.68
N SER A 449 14.76 -0.22 -8.37
CA SER A 449 15.68 -1.23 -7.87
C SER A 449 15.28 -2.64 -8.29
N ALA A 450 13.98 -2.97 -8.27
CA ALA A 450 13.47 -4.25 -8.73
C ALA A 450 13.71 -4.45 -10.23
N ALA A 451 13.45 -3.42 -11.06
CA ALA A 451 13.72 -3.45 -12.49
C ALA A 451 15.22 -3.63 -12.81
N ALA A 452 16.10 -2.97 -12.04
CA ALA A 452 17.54 -3.13 -12.18
C ALA A 452 17.98 -4.56 -11.83
N CYS A 453 17.44 -5.13 -10.75
CA CYS A 453 17.68 -6.53 -10.37
C CYS A 453 17.22 -7.52 -11.44
N ALA A 454 16.12 -7.21 -12.16
CA ALA A 454 15.65 -8.05 -13.27
C ALA A 454 16.68 -8.15 -14.40
N ILE A 455 17.35 -7.05 -14.73
CA ILE A 455 18.39 -7.01 -15.79
C ILE A 455 19.62 -7.79 -15.34
N GLU A 456 20.07 -7.59 -14.12
CA GLU A 456 21.34 -8.16 -13.62
C GLU A 456 21.23 -9.61 -13.16
N GLY A 457 20.04 -10.07 -12.77
CA GLY A 457 19.85 -11.37 -12.11
C GLY A 457 20.40 -11.43 -10.69
N VAL A 458 20.81 -10.28 -10.17
CA VAL A 458 21.35 -10.11 -8.81
C VAL A 458 20.85 -8.79 -8.20
N ILE A 459 20.92 -8.68 -6.88
CA ILE A 459 20.69 -7.41 -6.19
C ILE A 459 21.75 -6.40 -6.63
N CYS A 460 21.31 -5.24 -7.12
CA CYS A 460 22.18 -4.22 -7.64
C CYS A 460 21.65 -2.79 -7.40
N ASP A 461 22.51 -1.83 -7.61
CA ASP A 461 22.21 -0.41 -7.50
C ASP A 461 21.55 0.12 -8.78
N ASN A 462 20.32 0.63 -8.66
CA ASN A 462 19.56 1.15 -9.80
C ASN A 462 20.17 2.42 -10.40
N ARG A 463 20.98 3.17 -9.63
CA ARG A 463 21.58 4.45 -10.04
C ARG A 463 22.47 4.31 -11.27
N LYS A 464 23.10 3.15 -11.47
CA LYS A 464 23.92 2.89 -12.67
C LYS A 464 23.14 2.97 -13.98
N TYR A 465 21.82 2.77 -13.96
CA TYR A 465 20.96 2.89 -15.14
C TYR A 465 20.43 4.31 -15.36
N LEU A 466 20.64 5.19 -14.39
CA LEU A 466 20.19 6.56 -14.40
C LEU A 466 21.30 7.57 -14.71
N GLY A 467 22.54 7.09 -14.96
CA GLY A 467 23.69 7.93 -15.25
C GLY A 467 24.19 8.71 -14.02
N VAL A 468 24.19 8.06 -12.84
CA VAL A 468 24.71 8.61 -11.57
C VAL A 468 25.81 7.74 -11.04
#